data_f5889732393fc2c17ada18f772df356c
#
_entry.id   f5889732393fc2c17ada18f772df356c
#
_cell.length_a   1.000
_cell.length_b   1.000
_cell.length_c   1.000
_cell.angle_alpha   90.00
_cell.angle_beta   90.00
_cell.angle_gamma   90.00
#
_symmetry.space_group_name_H-M   'P 1'
#
loop_
_entity.id
_entity.type
_entity.pdbx_description
1 polymer ?
#
loop_
_entity_poly.entity_id
_entity_poly.type
_entity_poly.pdbx_seq_one_letter_code
_entity_poly.pdbx_strand_id
1 'polypeptide(L)'
;MTSSLVGSEMCIRDRGAHHKTIPLRRMPGLFYKEMCEAGVLGFIQSASVPLRALYDRPLVNDKNTTFDNLPEVCDIKLDEHQYAVIEQMAKERREFWLEFDIRNHFKLGPVKYHNVVASIKGTKYPDEYVIISGHLDAFDVATGGIDCGTGIGPMMEAARLIALSGAKPKRTILFIAFAGEEFGLLGAKAYARTHQNELGKIANLFNRDGGPTPPIGISVPQAMYDDFVEICKPVKNINPDFPFEVKVAKPRKRPTSTGGTDASVFAVEGVPTYGFTTDDIKGYNFSYGEIWHTERDLYTKNIPEYQEHTAVVTAIVALGVANLDKQLSREGMYKE
;
A
#
# COMPACT_ATOMS: atom_id res chain seq x y z
N MET A 1 -11.22 27.26 23.90
CA MET A 1 -9.77 27.17 24.17
C MET A 1 -9.10 26.67 22.87
N THR A 2 -8.55 27.60 22.15
CA THR A 2 -7.79 27.30 20.93
C THR A 2 -6.35 27.06 21.34
N SER A 3 -5.91 25.82 21.41
CA SER A 3 -4.49 25.52 21.54
C SER A 3 -3.97 25.04 20.19
N SER A 4 -3.33 25.94 19.46
CA SER A 4 -2.41 25.52 18.40
C SER A 4 -1.22 24.87 19.09
N LEU A 5 -1.18 23.56 19.11
CA LEU A 5 -0.04 22.79 19.61
C LEU A 5 0.97 22.64 18.49
N VAL A 6 1.93 23.56 18.43
CA VAL A 6 3.19 23.40 17.71
C VAL A 6 4.27 23.20 18.79
N GLY A 7 4.68 21.95 18.97
CA GLY A 7 5.76 21.63 19.89
C GLY A 7 5.93 20.12 20.05
N SER A 8 7.13 19.66 20.03
CA SER A 8 7.51 18.25 19.97
C SER A 8 7.28 17.42 21.25
N GLU A 9 6.77 18.02 22.35
CA GLU A 9 6.43 17.30 23.58
C GLU A 9 5.36 18.06 24.38
N MET A 10 4.25 17.39 24.67
CA MET A 10 3.25 17.90 25.60
C MET A 10 3.35 17.14 26.93
N CYS A 11 3.67 17.84 28.01
CA CYS A 11 3.61 17.30 29.36
C CYS A 11 2.19 17.50 29.93
N ILE A 12 1.46 16.41 30.12
CA ILE A 12 0.22 16.43 30.92
C ILE A 12 0.63 16.32 32.39
N ARG A 13 0.39 17.40 33.16
CA ARG A 13 0.54 17.37 34.62
C ARG A 13 -0.73 16.81 35.25
N ASP A 14 -0.69 15.57 35.66
CA ASP A 14 -1.66 15.06 36.61
C ASP A 14 -1.09 15.27 38.05
N ARG A 15 -1.95 15.75 38.94
CA ARG A 15 -1.53 16.02 40.32
C ARG A 15 -1.32 14.68 41.06
N GLY A 16 -0.08 14.22 41.06
CA GLY A 16 0.34 13.10 41.90
C GLY A 16 0.77 11.83 41.16
N ALA A 17 0.86 11.83 39.85
CA ALA A 17 1.35 10.65 39.09
C ALA A 17 2.73 10.88 38.45
N HIS A 18 3.54 9.84 38.45
CA HIS A 18 4.81 9.81 37.76
C HIS A 18 4.67 10.21 36.29
N HIS A 19 5.57 11.06 35.78
CA HIS A 19 5.63 11.47 34.36
C HIS A 19 5.67 10.23 33.46
N LYS A 20 4.55 9.88 32.84
CA LYS A 20 4.54 8.90 31.75
C LYS A 20 4.71 9.63 30.44
N THR A 21 5.81 9.39 29.76
CA THR A 21 6.01 9.86 28.38
C THR A 21 5.06 9.12 27.47
N ILE A 22 4.11 9.84 26.89
CA ILE A 22 3.16 9.26 25.93
C ILE A 22 3.76 9.38 24.53
N PRO A 23 3.90 8.30 23.78
CA PRO A 23 4.38 8.38 22.39
C PRO A 23 3.49 9.31 21.58
N LEU A 24 4.07 10.25 20.82
CA LEU A 24 3.35 11.22 19.97
C LEU A 24 2.26 10.58 19.12
N ARG A 25 2.49 9.38 18.61
CA ARG A 25 1.49 8.60 17.83
C ARG A 25 0.20 8.25 18.58
N ARG A 26 0.17 8.35 19.92
CA ARG A 26 -1.01 8.10 20.75
C ARG A 26 -1.74 9.38 21.16
N MET A 27 -1.14 10.53 20.93
CA MET A 27 -1.70 11.82 21.34
C MET A 27 -3.06 12.13 20.69
N PRO A 28 -3.24 11.92 19.38
CA PRO A 28 -4.55 12.18 18.77
C PRO A 28 -5.67 11.38 19.41
N GLY A 29 -5.45 10.09 19.67
CA GLY A 29 -6.46 9.23 20.29
C GLY A 29 -6.82 9.63 21.72
N LEU A 30 -5.82 10.04 22.50
CA LEU A 30 -6.06 10.53 23.87
C LEU A 30 -6.82 11.85 23.86
N PHE A 31 -6.41 12.79 23.01
CA PHE A 31 -7.09 14.07 22.86
C PHE A 31 -8.55 13.87 22.47
N TYR A 32 -8.82 13.03 21.48
CA TYR A 32 -10.18 12.70 21.07
C TYR A 32 -11.00 12.13 22.23
N LYS A 33 -10.47 11.16 22.95
CA LYS A 33 -11.15 10.57 24.10
C LYS A 33 -11.50 11.60 25.15
N GLU A 34 -10.54 12.44 25.55
CA GLU A 34 -10.75 13.49 26.54
C GLU A 34 -11.78 14.53 26.08
N MET A 35 -11.79 14.86 24.79
CA MET A 35 -12.78 15.79 24.23
C MET A 35 -14.18 15.17 24.18
N CYS A 36 -14.31 13.91 23.84
CA CYS A 36 -15.58 13.19 23.90
C CYS A 36 -16.12 13.11 25.35
N GLU A 37 -15.25 12.79 26.32
CA GLU A 37 -15.60 12.79 27.75
C GLU A 37 -16.00 14.19 28.24
N ALA A 38 -15.45 15.25 27.66
CA ALA A 38 -15.83 16.63 27.93
C ALA A 38 -17.14 17.07 27.26
N GLY A 39 -17.78 16.20 26.47
CA GLY A 39 -19.07 16.44 25.82
C GLY A 39 -19.00 17.22 24.51
N VAL A 40 -17.90 17.10 23.75
CA VAL A 40 -17.84 17.67 22.41
C VAL A 40 -18.85 16.99 21.48
N LEU A 41 -19.51 17.77 20.62
CA LEU A 41 -20.52 17.25 19.69
C LEU A 41 -19.91 16.65 18.42
N GLY A 42 -18.70 17.07 18.08
CA GLY A 42 -18.01 16.62 16.88
C GLY A 42 -16.65 17.25 16.68
N PHE A 43 -15.93 16.77 15.70
CA PHE A 43 -14.63 17.28 15.29
C PHE A 43 -14.70 17.75 13.85
N ILE A 44 -14.03 18.87 13.59
CA ILE A 44 -13.81 19.38 12.26
C ILE A 44 -12.31 19.45 12.04
N GLN A 45 -11.83 18.73 11.06
CA GLN A 45 -10.41 18.64 10.72
C GLN A 45 -10.15 19.26 9.36
N SER A 46 -8.93 19.73 9.14
CA SER A 46 -8.45 20.17 7.83
C SER A 46 -7.89 18.98 7.05
N ALA A 47 -8.19 18.90 5.77
CA ALA A 47 -7.50 18.05 4.84
C ALA A 47 -6.61 18.90 3.93
N SER A 48 -5.33 18.55 3.82
CA SER A 48 -4.39 19.22 2.92
C SER A 48 -4.67 18.95 1.43
N VAL A 49 -5.52 17.96 1.16
CA VAL A 49 -6.01 17.61 -0.17
C VAL A 49 -7.53 17.53 -0.07
N PRO A 50 -8.29 18.18 -0.96
CA PRO A 50 -9.74 18.09 -0.98
C PRO A 50 -10.21 16.63 -1.04
N LEU A 51 -11.27 16.34 -0.30
CA LEU A 51 -11.96 15.03 -0.31
C LEU A 51 -11.03 13.81 -0.14
N ARG A 52 -9.95 13.97 0.64
CA ARG A 52 -9.19 12.81 1.06
C ARG A 52 -10.06 11.94 1.96
N ALA A 53 -10.22 10.69 1.58
CA ALA A 53 -10.79 9.70 2.48
C ALA A 53 -9.86 9.55 3.68
N LEU A 54 -10.36 9.93 4.81
CA LEU A 54 -9.57 9.98 6.02
C LEU A 54 -10.13 8.95 6.99
N TYR A 55 -9.26 8.06 7.38
CA TYR A 55 -9.53 7.20 8.50
C TYR A 55 -8.62 7.60 9.65
N ASP A 56 -9.20 8.00 10.75
CA ASP A 56 -8.46 8.20 11.99
C ASP A 56 -8.30 6.85 12.68
N ARG A 57 -7.38 6.06 12.16
CA ARG A 57 -7.09 4.71 12.63
C ARG A 57 -6.94 4.55 14.14
N PRO A 58 -6.34 5.49 14.88
CA PRO A 58 -6.24 5.34 16.33
C PRO A 58 -7.58 5.39 17.06
N LEU A 59 -8.63 5.91 16.42
CA LEU A 59 -9.91 6.20 17.05
C LEU A 59 -10.98 5.19 16.63
N VAL A 60 -10.99 4.83 15.35
CA VAL A 60 -12.03 3.99 14.74
C VAL A 60 -11.62 2.52 14.70
N ASN A 61 -10.31 2.23 14.67
CA ASN A 61 -9.77 0.87 14.64
C ASN A 61 -9.29 0.37 16.01
N ASP A 62 -9.92 0.79 17.10
CA ASP A 62 -9.79 0.01 18.33
C ASP A 62 -10.37 -1.37 18.03
N LYS A 63 -9.55 -2.39 18.27
CA LYS A 63 -9.97 -3.81 18.14
C LYS A 63 -11.21 -4.18 18.96
N ASN A 64 -11.62 -3.30 19.86
CA ASN A 64 -12.84 -3.43 20.65
C ASN A 64 -14.04 -2.68 20.02
N THR A 65 -13.84 -1.92 18.93
CA THR A 65 -14.93 -1.24 18.24
C THR A 65 -15.74 -2.27 17.44
N THR A 66 -17.02 -2.31 17.71
CA THR A 66 -18.01 -3.14 17.01
C THR A 66 -19.14 -2.25 16.48
N PHE A 67 -20.05 -2.81 15.70
CA PHE A 67 -21.22 -2.07 15.24
C PHE A 67 -22.14 -1.60 16.37
N ASP A 68 -22.08 -2.27 17.53
CA ASP A 68 -22.92 -1.94 18.69
C ASP A 68 -22.31 -0.81 19.55
N ASN A 69 -21.04 -0.48 19.32
CA ASN A 69 -20.31 0.53 20.09
C ASN A 69 -19.53 1.51 19.19
N LEU A 70 -20.06 1.80 18.01
CA LEU A 70 -19.49 2.81 17.12
C LEU A 70 -19.47 4.18 17.83
N PRO A 71 -18.45 5.02 17.57
CA PRO A 71 -18.43 6.39 18.09
C PRO A 71 -19.66 7.17 17.64
N GLU A 72 -20.34 7.80 18.58
CA GLU A 72 -21.50 8.67 18.30
C GLU A 72 -21.11 10.09 17.90
N VAL A 73 -19.83 10.43 18.07
CA VAL A 73 -19.30 11.77 17.81
C VAL A 73 -18.91 11.87 16.33
N CYS A 74 -19.42 12.89 15.65
CA CYS A 74 -19.09 13.13 14.24
C CYS A 74 -17.65 13.61 14.09
N ASP A 75 -16.94 13.06 13.12
CA ASP A 75 -15.62 13.53 12.68
C ASP A 75 -15.70 13.90 11.19
N ILE A 76 -15.52 15.19 10.90
CA ILE A 76 -15.72 15.76 9.57
C ILE A 76 -14.42 16.40 9.12
N LYS A 77 -14.08 16.17 7.86
CA LYS A 77 -12.92 16.79 7.23
C LYS A 77 -13.37 17.75 6.14
N LEU A 78 -12.84 18.96 6.21
CA LEU A 78 -13.04 20.01 5.22
C LEU A 78 -11.75 20.21 4.45
N ASP A 79 -11.87 20.68 3.21
CA ASP A 79 -10.69 21.16 2.51
C ASP A 79 -10.04 22.32 3.27
N GLU A 80 -8.78 22.55 3.02
CA GLU A 80 -7.98 23.53 3.78
C GLU A 80 -8.52 24.96 3.68
N HIS A 81 -9.14 25.33 2.56
CA HIS A 81 -9.68 26.69 2.38
C HIS A 81 -10.96 26.89 3.19
N GLN A 82 -11.87 25.92 3.15
CA GLN A 82 -13.09 25.97 3.95
C GLN A 82 -12.76 25.92 5.44
N TYR A 83 -11.81 25.05 5.83
CA TYR A 83 -11.36 24.97 7.20
C TYR A 83 -10.75 26.28 7.70
N ALA A 84 -9.91 26.94 6.88
CA ALA A 84 -9.26 28.20 7.23
C ALA A 84 -10.26 29.31 7.56
N VAL A 85 -11.40 29.34 6.86
CA VAL A 85 -12.47 30.32 7.15
C VAL A 85 -13.03 30.09 8.57
N ILE A 86 -13.35 28.84 8.90
CA ILE A 86 -13.88 28.48 10.23
C ILE A 86 -12.85 28.74 11.32
N GLU A 87 -11.60 28.36 11.08
CA GLU A 87 -10.50 28.57 11.99
C GLU A 87 -10.30 30.07 12.31
N GLN A 88 -10.35 30.91 11.26
CA GLN A 88 -10.24 32.36 11.42
C GLN A 88 -11.38 32.92 12.25
N MET A 89 -12.64 32.54 11.97
CA MET A 89 -13.80 32.99 12.75
C MET A 89 -13.67 32.56 14.20
N ALA A 90 -13.21 31.35 14.48
CA ALA A 90 -12.98 30.85 15.82
C ALA A 90 -11.87 31.62 16.56
N LYS A 91 -10.75 31.94 15.89
CA LYS A 91 -9.66 32.77 16.44
C LYS A 91 -10.11 34.17 16.77
N GLU A 92 -11.00 34.77 15.98
CA GLU A 92 -11.60 36.09 16.19
C GLU A 92 -12.72 36.06 17.23
N ARG A 93 -13.06 34.87 17.75
CA ARG A 93 -14.20 34.67 18.68
C ARG A 93 -15.52 35.14 18.09
N ARG A 94 -15.69 35.07 16.79
CA ARG A 94 -16.95 35.37 16.10
C ARG A 94 -17.93 34.22 16.30
N GLU A 95 -19.17 34.57 16.53
CA GLU A 95 -20.25 33.60 16.54
C GLU A 95 -20.55 33.14 15.10
N PHE A 96 -20.66 31.84 14.89
CA PHE A 96 -21.03 31.22 13.60
C PHE A 96 -21.80 29.94 13.85
N TRP A 97 -22.58 29.56 12.85
CA TRP A 97 -23.37 28.35 12.86
C TRP A 97 -22.90 27.44 11.75
N LEU A 98 -22.89 26.14 12.02
CA LEU A 98 -22.59 25.09 11.04
C LEU A 98 -23.76 24.12 11.01
N GLU A 99 -24.21 23.78 9.81
CA GLU A 99 -25.23 22.77 9.60
C GLU A 99 -24.60 21.56 8.92
N PHE A 100 -24.86 20.38 9.46
CA PHE A 100 -24.36 19.11 8.94
C PHE A 100 -25.53 18.19 8.61
N ASP A 101 -25.50 17.59 7.41
CA ASP A 101 -26.41 16.55 6.99
C ASP A 101 -25.60 15.29 6.68
N ILE A 102 -25.48 14.38 7.65
CA ILE A 102 -24.72 13.15 7.56
C ILE A 102 -25.68 11.98 7.52
N ARG A 103 -25.76 11.30 6.36
CA ARG A 103 -26.71 10.20 6.10
C ARG A 103 -25.99 8.88 5.84
N ASN A 104 -25.04 8.52 6.69
CA ASN A 104 -24.34 7.26 6.58
C ASN A 104 -25.24 6.10 7.02
N HIS A 105 -25.21 5.02 6.25
CA HIS A 105 -25.93 3.80 6.56
C HIS A 105 -24.97 2.64 6.69
N PHE A 106 -25.04 1.93 7.79
CA PHE A 106 -24.25 0.73 8.03
C PHE A 106 -25.08 -0.51 7.70
N LYS A 107 -24.54 -1.38 6.83
CA LYS A 107 -25.07 -2.69 6.58
C LYS A 107 -24.18 -3.72 7.24
N LEU A 108 -24.74 -4.46 8.21
CA LEU A 108 -24.01 -5.52 8.87
C LEU A 108 -23.64 -6.65 7.88
N GLY A 109 -22.39 -7.13 7.99
CA GLY A 109 -21.89 -8.24 7.20
C GLY A 109 -22.42 -9.61 7.67
N PRO A 110 -21.76 -10.69 7.22
CA PRO A 110 -20.50 -10.72 6.50
C PRO A 110 -20.60 -10.35 5.02
N VAL A 111 -19.61 -9.62 4.51
CA VAL A 111 -19.46 -9.36 3.08
C VAL A 111 -18.41 -10.34 2.54
N LYS A 112 -18.78 -11.08 1.48
CA LYS A 112 -17.85 -11.98 0.80
C LYS A 112 -17.04 -11.19 -0.22
N TYR A 113 -15.73 -11.43 -0.23
CA TYR A 113 -14.81 -10.91 -1.24
C TYR A 113 -13.91 -12.05 -1.73
N HIS A 114 -13.32 -11.90 -2.90
CA HIS A 114 -12.55 -12.94 -3.56
C HIS A 114 -11.29 -12.37 -4.18
N ASN A 115 -10.15 -13.02 -3.94
CA ASN A 115 -8.97 -12.80 -4.75
C ASN A 115 -9.19 -13.40 -6.14
N VAL A 116 -8.61 -12.77 -7.16
CA VAL A 116 -8.56 -13.35 -8.50
C VAL A 116 -7.16 -13.93 -8.70
N VAL A 117 -7.09 -15.21 -9.03
CA VAL A 117 -5.83 -15.92 -9.22
C VAL A 117 -5.80 -16.54 -10.61
N ALA A 118 -4.78 -16.20 -11.38
CA ALA A 118 -4.47 -16.84 -12.65
C ALA A 118 -3.06 -17.46 -12.60
N SER A 119 -2.78 -18.43 -13.47
CA SER A 119 -1.48 -19.08 -13.48
C SER A 119 -0.99 -19.47 -14.88
N ILE A 120 0.32 -19.44 -15.05
CA ILE A 120 1.02 -20.14 -16.14
C ILE A 120 1.84 -21.24 -15.47
N LYS A 121 1.41 -22.49 -15.71
CA LYS A 121 1.97 -23.67 -15.02
C LYS A 121 3.42 -23.92 -15.41
N GLY A 122 4.24 -24.18 -14.41
CA GLY A 122 5.65 -24.55 -14.59
C GLY A 122 5.83 -25.95 -15.18
N THR A 123 6.89 -26.11 -15.96
CA THR A 123 7.19 -27.37 -16.66
C THR A 123 8.14 -28.29 -15.91
N LYS A 124 9.02 -27.74 -15.06
CA LYS A 124 10.04 -28.51 -14.34
C LYS A 124 9.79 -28.52 -12.84
N TYR A 125 9.37 -27.36 -12.28
CA TYR A 125 9.08 -27.15 -10.87
C TYR A 125 7.67 -26.58 -10.70
N PRO A 126 6.61 -27.33 -11.04
CA PRO A 126 5.23 -26.83 -11.08
C PRO A 126 4.70 -26.39 -9.70
N ASP A 127 5.29 -26.89 -8.62
CA ASP A 127 4.92 -26.58 -7.23
C ASP A 127 5.84 -25.52 -6.59
N GLU A 128 6.67 -24.87 -7.37
CA GLU A 128 7.43 -23.69 -6.97
C GLU A 128 6.89 -22.47 -7.73
N TYR A 129 6.85 -21.32 -7.06
CA TYR A 129 6.07 -20.17 -7.53
C TYR A 129 6.89 -18.90 -7.68
N VAL A 130 6.56 -18.12 -8.69
CA VAL A 130 6.83 -16.69 -8.77
C VAL A 130 5.48 -15.99 -8.78
N ILE A 131 5.30 -15.00 -7.92
CA ILE A 131 4.02 -14.29 -7.80
C ILE A 131 4.18 -12.86 -8.34
N ILE A 132 3.24 -12.44 -9.18
CA ILE A 132 3.05 -11.04 -9.57
C ILE A 132 1.70 -10.63 -8.99
N SER A 133 1.65 -9.51 -8.26
CA SER A 133 0.44 -9.10 -7.58
C SER A 133 0.25 -7.58 -7.51
N GLY A 134 -0.97 -7.20 -7.25
CA GLY A 134 -1.46 -5.91 -6.84
C GLY A 134 -2.80 -6.10 -6.17
N HIS A 135 -3.42 -5.04 -5.63
CA HIS A 135 -4.77 -5.17 -5.08
C HIS A 135 -5.85 -4.73 -6.07
N LEU A 136 -7.02 -5.33 -5.95
CA LEU A 136 -8.14 -5.16 -6.87
C LEU A 136 -9.13 -4.09 -6.40
N ASP A 137 -9.21 -3.90 -5.11
CA ASP A 137 -10.05 -2.87 -4.50
C ASP A 137 -9.39 -1.48 -4.59
N ALA A 138 -10.16 -0.47 -4.32
CA ALA A 138 -9.75 0.91 -4.23
C ALA A 138 -10.44 1.58 -3.05
N PHE A 139 -9.91 2.67 -2.57
CA PHE A 139 -10.58 3.48 -1.57
C PHE A 139 -11.88 4.06 -2.15
N ASP A 140 -12.93 4.13 -1.33
CA ASP A 140 -14.32 4.35 -1.77
C ASP A 140 -14.62 5.72 -2.40
N VAL A 141 -13.70 6.67 -2.31
CA VAL A 141 -13.86 8.03 -2.89
C VAL A 141 -13.51 8.11 -4.38
N ALA A 142 -12.86 7.08 -4.94
CA ALA A 142 -12.40 7.08 -6.34
C ALA A 142 -12.42 5.68 -6.94
N THR A 143 -11.93 5.56 -8.18
CA THR A 143 -11.96 4.29 -8.94
C THR A 143 -10.65 3.50 -8.87
N GLY A 144 -9.64 3.98 -8.12
CA GLY A 144 -8.36 3.30 -7.98
C GLY A 144 -7.55 3.24 -9.28
N GLY A 145 -7.60 4.31 -10.08
CA GLY A 145 -6.89 4.35 -11.36
C GLY A 145 -5.37 4.23 -11.22
N ILE A 146 -4.85 4.67 -10.09
CA ILE A 146 -3.44 4.57 -9.72
C ILE A 146 -3.26 3.54 -8.62
N ASP A 147 -4.00 3.66 -7.53
CA ASP A 147 -3.97 2.81 -6.34
C ASP A 147 -5.17 1.84 -6.33
N CYS A 148 -5.10 0.60 -6.87
CA CYS A 148 -3.88 -0.01 -7.42
C CYS A 148 -4.01 -0.38 -8.92
N GLY A 149 -4.70 0.43 -9.71
CA GLY A 149 -4.83 0.20 -11.17
C GLY A 149 -3.48 0.08 -11.87
N THR A 150 -2.45 0.81 -11.40
CA THR A 150 -1.07 0.72 -11.91
C THR A 150 -0.33 -0.55 -11.50
N GLY A 151 -0.87 -1.32 -10.57
CA GLY A 151 -0.41 -2.66 -10.24
C GLY A 151 -1.11 -3.71 -11.08
N ILE A 152 -2.44 -3.64 -11.13
CA ILE A 152 -3.29 -4.63 -11.83
C ILE A 152 -3.10 -4.59 -13.35
N GLY A 153 -3.11 -3.41 -13.95
CA GLY A 153 -2.95 -3.27 -15.40
C GLY A 153 -1.67 -3.92 -15.93
N PRO A 154 -0.48 -3.52 -15.44
CA PRO A 154 0.78 -4.14 -15.84
C PRO A 154 0.88 -5.62 -15.48
N MET A 155 0.29 -6.09 -14.39
CA MET A 155 0.23 -7.52 -14.06
C MET A 155 -0.54 -8.31 -15.11
N MET A 156 -1.73 -7.84 -15.49
CA MET A 156 -2.56 -8.48 -16.52
C MET A 156 -1.86 -8.49 -17.88
N GLU A 157 -1.22 -7.38 -18.25
CA GLU A 157 -0.49 -7.29 -19.51
C GLU A 157 0.77 -8.16 -19.49
N ALA A 158 1.50 -8.24 -18.38
CA ALA A 158 2.62 -9.18 -18.23
C ALA A 158 2.17 -10.63 -18.40
N ALA A 159 1.01 -11.00 -17.83
CA ALA A 159 0.43 -12.34 -18.02
C ALA A 159 0.13 -12.60 -19.51
N ARG A 160 -0.47 -11.65 -20.21
CA ARG A 160 -0.78 -11.74 -21.64
C ARG A 160 0.49 -11.87 -22.48
N LEU A 161 1.51 -11.05 -22.21
CA LEU A 161 2.80 -11.08 -22.93
C LEU A 161 3.51 -12.43 -22.76
N ILE A 162 3.59 -12.95 -21.54
CA ILE A 162 4.21 -14.25 -21.26
C ILE A 162 3.43 -15.36 -21.99
N ALA A 163 2.11 -15.35 -21.94
CA ALA A 163 1.28 -16.35 -22.62
C ALA A 163 1.44 -16.30 -24.13
N LEU A 164 1.41 -15.10 -24.73
CA LEU A 164 1.55 -14.93 -26.20
C LEU A 164 2.95 -15.26 -26.70
N SER A 165 3.99 -15.06 -25.90
CA SER A 165 5.36 -15.43 -26.28
C SER A 165 5.55 -16.95 -26.46
N GLY A 166 4.59 -17.76 -25.99
CA GLY A 166 4.71 -19.21 -25.99
C GLY A 166 5.73 -19.72 -24.97
N ALA A 167 6.26 -18.89 -24.09
CA ALA A 167 7.23 -19.28 -23.09
C ALA A 167 6.71 -20.40 -22.18
N LYS A 168 7.62 -21.31 -21.85
CA LYS A 168 7.35 -22.45 -20.96
C LYS A 168 8.19 -22.29 -19.69
N PRO A 169 7.70 -21.56 -18.68
CA PRO A 169 8.45 -21.33 -17.45
C PRO A 169 8.76 -22.65 -16.75
N LYS A 170 9.91 -22.73 -16.06
CA LYS A 170 10.24 -23.89 -15.23
C LYS A 170 9.40 -23.94 -13.96
N ARG A 171 9.16 -22.77 -13.32
CA ARG A 171 8.26 -22.58 -12.14
C ARG A 171 6.92 -22.03 -12.57
N THR A 172 5.90 -22.33 -11.81
CA THR A 172 4.58 -21.72 -11.99
C THR A 172 4.63 -20.23 -11.69
N ILE A 173 4.11 -19.42 -12.62
CA ILE A 173 3.92 -17.99 -12.38
C ILE A 173 2.45 -17.78 -11.99
N LEU A 174 2.22 -17.21 -10.83
CA LEU A 174 0.90 -16.83 -10.34
C LEU A 174 0.71 -15.33 -10.53
N PHE A 175 -0.48 -14.95 -10.97
CA PHE A 175 -0.94 -13.58 -11.09
C PHE A 175 -2.09 -13.42 -10.10
N ILE A 176 -1.92 -12.60 -9.07
CA ILE A 176 -2.89 -12.50 -7.99
C ILE A 176 -3.34 -11.05 -7.83
N ALA A 177 -4.64 -10.80 -8.04
CA ALA A 177 -5.29 -9.57 -7.65
C ALA A 177 -5.90 -9.79 -6.26
N PHE A 178 -5.28 -9.21 -5.23
CA PHE A 178 -5.76 -9.31 -3.87
C PHE A 178 -6.97 -8.40 -3.65
N ALA A 179 -7.92 -8.82 -2.81
CA ALA A 179 -9.10 -8.05 -2.48
C ALA A 179 -9.06 -7.58 -1.04
N GLY A 180 -9.56 -6.36 -0.77
CA GLY A 180 -9.63 -5.81 0.57
C GLY A 180 -8.26 -5.43 1.14
N GLU A 181 -7.36 -4.96 0.30
CA GLU A 181 -6.07 -4.40 0.73
C GLU A 181 -6.29 -3.18 1.59
N GLU A 182 -7.08 -2.23 1.08
CA GLU A 182 -7.39 -0.94 1.68
C GLU A 182 -8.04 -1.06 3.08
N PHE A 183 -8.72 -2.17 3.31
CA PHE A 183 -9.37 -2.49 4.58
C PHE A 183 -8.53 -3.37 5.50
N GLY A 184 -7.25 -3.53 5.22
CA GLY A 184 -6.28 -4.20 6.09
C GLY A 184 -5.70 -5.49 5.55
N LEU A 185 -5.37 -5.56 4.25
CA LEU A 185 -4.67 -6.66 3.59
C LEU A 185 -5.44 -7.98 3.68
N LEU A 186 -6.78 -7.91 3.60
CA LEU A 186 -7.64 -9.05 3.93
C LEU A 186 -7.43 -10.22 2.99
N GLY A 187 -7.34 -9.95 1.67
CA GLY A 187 -7.12 -10.95 0.65
C GLY A 187 -5.77 -11.63 0.75
N ALA A 188 -4.71 -10.85 0.94
CA ALA A 188 -3.35 -11.37 1.12
C ALA A 188 -3.23 -12.23 2.38
N LYS A 189 -3.80 -11.78 3.50
CA LYS A 189 -3.85 -12.54 4.76
C LYS A 189 -4.62 -13.86 4.61
N ALA A 190 -5.75 -13.83 3.92
CA ALA A 190 -6.53 -15.04 3.66
C ALA A 190 -5.74 -16.01 2.77
N TYR A 191 -5.11 -15.51 1.71
CA TYR A 191 -4.28 -16.31 0.82
C TYR A 191 -3.10 -16.96 1.56
N ALA A 192 -2.30 -16.17 2.28
CA ALA A 192 -1.15 -16.68 3.01
C ALA A 192 -1.54 -17.73 4.05
N ARG A 193 -2.65 -17.55 4.75
CA ARG A 193 -3.18 -18.52 5.72
C ARG A 193 -3.59 -19.84 5.06
N THR A 194 -4.26 -19.80 3.92
CA THR A 194 -4.73 -21.02 3.24
C THR A 194 -3.63 -21.75 2.48
N HIS A 195 -2.52 -21.06 2.14
CA HIS A 195 -1.37 -21.61 1.40
C HIS A 195 -0.08 -21.62 2.25
N GLN A 196 -0.21 -21.69 3.57
CA GLN A 196 0.93 -21.58 4.49
C GLN A 196 2.05 -22.58 4.18
N ASN A 197 1.70 -23.80 3.80
CA ASN A 197 2.65 -24.86 3.46
C ASN A 197 3.37 -24.60 2.11
N GLU A 198 2.94 -23.64 1.34
CA GLU A 198 3.49 -23.28 0.02
C GLU A 198 4.36 -22.02 0.06
N LEU A 199 4.28 -21.22 1.13
CA LEU A 199 5.01 -19.96 1.23
C LEU A 199 6.53 -20.15 1.09
N GLY A 200 7.06 -21.26 1.59
CA GLY A 200 8.47 -21.62 1.43
C GLY A 200 8.89 -21.90 -0.02
N LYS A 201 7.95 -22.18 -0.92
CA LYS A 201 8.16 -22.50 -2.33
C LYS A 201 8.09 -21.27 -3.24
N ILE A 202 7.76 -20.09 -2.71
CA ILE A 202 7.72 -18.85 -3.47
C ILE A 202 9.14 -18.32 -3.64
N ALA A 203 9.62 -18.23 -4.88
CA ALA A 203 10.94 -17.71 -5.20
C ALA A 203 11.01 -16.19 -4.99
N ASN A 204 10.02 -15.44 -5.47
CA ASN A 204 9.82 -14.02 -5.19
C ASN A 204 8.36 -13.64 -5.41
N LEU A 205 7.88 -12.67 -4.65
CA LEU A 205 6.61 -11.98 -4.87
C LEU A 205 6.90 -10.57 -5.34
N PHE A 206 6.51 -10.26 -6.58
CA PHE A 206 6.55 -8.92 -7.17
C PHE A 206 5.19 -8.27 -6.96
N ASN A 207 5.04 -7.56 -5.85
CA ASN A 207 3.85 -6.76 -5.59
C ASN A 207 4.07 -5.34 -6.10
N ARG A 208 3.08 -4.83 -6.82
CA ARG A 208 3.07 -3.44 -7.22
C ARG A 208 1.83 -2.76 -6.63
N ASP A 209 2.11 -1.80 -5.78
CA ASP A 209 1.16 -1.00 -5.06
C ASP A 209 1.82 0.38 -4.88
N GLY A 210 1.46 1.30 -5.74
CA GLY A 210 2.12 2.61 -5.81
C GLY A 210 1.94 3.25 -7.17
N GLY A 211 2.46 4.43 -7.34
CA GLY A 211 2.23 5.31 -8.47
C GLY A 211 2.58 4.78 -9.86
N PRO A 212 2.27 5.53 -10.91
CA PRO A 212 2.44 5.09 -12.29
C PRO A 212 3.89 5.11 -12.79
N THR A 213 4.84 5.56 -11.97
CA THR A 213 6.25 5.70 -12.35
C THR A 213 6.87 4.36 -12.75
N PRO A 214 7.69 4.33 -13.82
CA PRO A 214 8.19 3.08 -14.39
C PRO A 214 9.32 2.48 -13.56
N PRO A 215 9.55 1.16 -13.68
CA PRO A 215 10.73 0.51 -13.12
C PRO A 215 12.03 1.06 -13.73
N ILE A 216 12.94 1.49 -12.85
CA ILE A 216 14.31 1.92 -13.20
C ILE A 216 15.37 1.02 -12.59
N GLY A 217 14.99 -0.02 -11.88
CA GLY A 217 15.92 -0.97 -11.29
C GLY A 217 15.28 -1.90 -10.28
N ILE A 218 16.13 -2.72 -9.70
CA ILE A 218 15.77 -3.61 -8.59
C ILE A 218 16.96 -3.72 -7.64
N SER A 219 16.67 -3.75 -6.34
CA SER A 219 17.68 -3.94 -5.31
C SER A 219 17.47 -5.26 -4.59
N VAL A 220 18.48 -6.14 -4.62
CA VAL A 220 18.41 -7.50 -4.09
C VAL A 220 19.62 -7.82 -3.21
N PRO A 221 19.57 -8.81 -2.30
CA PRO A 221 20.75 -9.24 -1.54
C PRO A 221 21.92 -9.65 -2.43
N GLN A 222 23.13 -9.59 -1.90
CA GLN A 222 24.33 -10.00 -2.63
C GLN A 222 24.20 -11.43 -3.18
N ALA A 223 23.59 -12.34 -2.43
CA ALA A 223 23.41 -13.74 -2.85
C ALA A 223 22.44 -13.95 -4.02
N MET A 224 21.66 -12.91 -4.39
CA MET A 224 20.77 -12.91 -5.56
C MET A 224 21.30 -12.03 -6.70
N TYR A 225 22.34 -11.23 -6.46
CA TYR A 225 22.75 -10.15 -7.36
C TYR A 225 23.09 -10.64 -8.76
N ASP A 226 23.94 -11.67 -8.87
CA ASP A 226 24.38 -12.19 -10.18
C ASP A 226 23.21 -12.80 -10.97
N ASP A 227 22.30 -13.51 -10.28
CA ASP A 227 21.08 -14.05 -10.89
C ASP A 227 20.23 -12.91 -11.48
N PHE A 228 20.02 -11.81 -10.73
CA PHE A 228 19.24 -10.66 -11.23
C PHE A 228 19.97 -9.85 -12.30
N VAL A 229 21.29 -9.72 -12.24
CA VAL A 229 22.06 -9.10 -13.32
C VAL A 229 21.83 -9.83 -14.64
N GLU A 230 21.88 -11.16 -14.61
CA GLU A 230 21.65 -11.99 -15.80
C GLU A 230 20.19 -11.88 -16.28
N ILE A 231 19.22 -12.04 -15.39
CA ILE A 231 17.78 -11.92 -15.67
C ILE A 231 17.43 -10.57 -16.30
N CYS A 232 18.03 -9.49 -15.81
CA CYS A 232 17.68 -8.13 -16.23
C CYS A 232 18.46 -7.63 -17.46
N LYS A 233 19.40 -8.40 -18.00
CA LYS A 233 20.11 -8.02 -19.25
C LYS A 233 19.17 -7.60 -20.39
N PRO A 234 18.10 -8.34 -20.71
CA PRO A 234 17.19 -7.96 -21.79
C PRO A 234 16.48 -6.63 -21.52
N VAL A 235 16.21 -6.29 -20.25
CA VAL A 235 15.49 -5.05 -19.87
C VAL A 235 16.22 -3.82 -20.40
N LYS A 236 17.55 -3.78 -20.33
CA LYS A 236 18.37 -2.65 -20.79
C LYS A 236 18.25 -2.36 -22.29
N ASN A 237 17.77 -3.33 -23.06
CA ASN A 237 17.65 -3.23 -24.52
C ASN A 237 16.23 -2.92 -24.98
N ILE A 238 15.26 -2.80 -24.08
CA ILE A 238 13.86 -2.58 -24.47
C ILE A 238 13.68 -1.15 -24.97
N ASN A 239 14.11 -0.20 -24.16
CA ASN A 239 13.98 1.22 -24.47
C ASN A 239 15.12 2.00 -23.80
N PRO A 240 16.00 2.68 -24.57
CA PRO A 240 17.13 3.41 -24.00
C PRO A 240 16.70 4.61 -23.14
N ASP A 241 15.49 5.13 -23.32
CA ASP A 241 14.95 6.23 -22.50
C ASP A 241 14.61 5.79 -21.06
N PHE A 242 14.57 4.46 -20.82
CA PHE A 242 14.22 3.87 -19.52
C PHE A 242 15.44 3.14 -18.95
N PRO A 243 16.29 3.80 -18.19
CA PRO A 243 17.45 3.17 -17.56
C PRO A 243 17.00 2.09 -16.57
N PHE A 244 17.76 1.00 -16.50
CA PHE A 244 17.48 -0.06 -15.53
C PHE A 244 18.76 -0.56 -14.89
N GLU A 245 18.82 -0.57 -13.56
CA GLU A 245 20.00 -0.97 -12.80
C GLU A 245 19.65 -2.01 -11.73
N VAL A 246 20.49 -3.05 -11.62
CA VAL A 246 20.44 -4.00 -10.51
C VAL A 246 21.43 -3.55 -9.44
N LYS A 247 20.96 -3.39 -8.20
CA LYS A 247 21.77 -2.95 -7.06
C LYS A 247 21.78 -3.99 -5.95
N VAL A 248 22.85 -3.99 -5.18
CA VAL A 248 22.93 -4.80 -3.96
C VAL A 248 22.20 -4.08 -2.83
N ALA A 249 21.19 -4.73 -2.27
CA ALA A 249 20.47 -4.26 -1.10
C ALA A 249 21.22 -4.63 0.18
N LYS A 250 21.22 -3.73 1.15
CA LYS A 250 21.70 -4.06 2.51
C LYS A 250 20.65 -4.96 3.21
N PRO A 251 21.10 -5.95 4.01
CA PRO A 251 20.19 -6.76 4.81
C PRO A 251 19.29 -5.87 5.69
N ARG A 252 17.97 -6.11 5.61
CA ARG A 252 16.97 -5.37 6.39
C ARG A 252 16.61 -6.12 7.68
N LYS A 253 16.03 -5.45 8.65
CA LYS A 253 15.41 -6.14 9.79
C LYS A 253 14.22 -6.95 9.27
N ARG A 254 14.10 -8.22 9.73
CA ARG A 254 12.92 -9.03 9.40
C ARG A 254 11.66 -8.33 9.92
N PRO A 255 10.64 -8.10 9.09
CA PRO A 255 9.40 -7.51 9.56
C PRO A 255 8.69 -8.46 10.52
N THR A 256 8.12 -7.91 11.59
CA THR A 256 7.38 -8.65 12.62
C THR A 256 5.89 -8.33 12.61
N SER A 257 5.47 -7.40 11.77
CA SER A 257 4.08 -6.99 11.59
C SER A 257 3.80 -6.69 10.13
N THR A 258 2.56 -6.89 9.73
CA THR A 258 2.06 -6.54 8.40
C THR A 258 1.69 -5.05 8.33
N GLY A 259 1.75 -4.44 7.17
CA GLY A 259 1.33 -3.06 6.92
C GLY A 259 1.90 -2.48 5.64
N GLY A 260 1.26 -1.46 5.13
CA GLY A 260 1.68 -0.69 3.96
C GLY A 260 1.24 -1.30 2.63
N THR A 261 1.32 -2.60 2.44
CA THR A 261 0.90 -3.28 1.21
C THR A 261 0.83 -4.80 1.41
N ASP A 262 0.17 -5.51 0.52
CA ASP A 262 0.00 -6.98 0.54
C ASP A 262 1.32 -7.75 0.64
N ALA A 263 2.41 -7.26 0.04
CA ALA A 263 3.72 -7.87 0.14
C ALA A 263 4.21 -8.04 1.59
N SER A 264 3.77 -7.18 2.50
CA SER A 264 4.17 -7.24 3.91
C SER A 264 3.70 -8.52 4.61
N VAL A 265 2.55 -9.07 4.20
CA VAL A 265 2.01 -10.32 4.72
C VAL A 265 2.96 -11.49 4.44
N PHE A 266 3.50 -11.53 3.22
CA PHE A 266 4.46 -12.56 2.80
C PHE A 266 5.86 -12.32 3.38
N ALA A 267 6.27 -11.07 3.51
CA ALA A 267 7.58 -10.70 4.06
C ALA A 267 7.73 -11.12 5.53
N VAL A 268 6.66 -11.01 6.34
CA VAL A 268 6.64 -11.50 7.74
C VAL A 268 6.89 -13.01 7.79
N GLU A 269 6.35 -13.75 6.84
CA GLU A 269 6.56 -15.20 6.69
C GLU A 269 7.93 -15.57 6.10
N GLY A 270 8.75 -14.58 5.73
CA GLY A 270 10.10 -14.79 5.20
C GLY A 270 10.15 -15.09 3.70
N VAL A 271 9.06 -14.83 2.98
CA VAL A 271 9.04 -14.88 1.52
C VAL A 271 9.83 -13.71 0.95
N PRO A 272 10.67 -13.91 -0.08
CA PRO A 272 11.29 -12.81 -0.82
C PRO A 272 10.22 -11.92 -1.47
N THR A 273 10.28 -10.61 -1.19
CA THR A 273 9.34 -9.61 -1.70
C THR A 273 10.09 -8.43 -2.30
N TYR A 274 11.00 -8.73 -3.24
CA TYR A 274 11.79 -7.72 -3.92
C TYR A 274 11.00 -7.16 -5.09
N GLY A 275 10.62 -5.88 -4.98
CA GLY A 275 9.94 -5.12 -6.01
C GLY A 275 10.90 -4.19 -6.76
N PHE A 276 10.40 -3.56 -7.79
CA PHE A 276 11.14 -2.61 -8.59
C PHE A 276 11.31 -1.26 -7.86
N THR A 277 12.46 -0.64 -8.06
CA THR A 277 12.65 0.78 -7.82
C THR A 277 12.05 1.56 -8.98
N THR A 278 11.32 2.61 -8.71
CA THR A 278 10.63 3.42 -9.72
C THR A 278 11.00 4.88 -9.61
N ASP A 279 10.94 5.63 -10.72
CA ASP A 279 11.17 7.07 -10.73
C ASP A 279 10.43 7.73 -11.91
N ASP A 280 10.16 9.03 -11.81
CA ASP A 280 9.55 9.84 -12.87
C ASP A 280 10.62 10.37 -13.83
N ILE A 281 11.16 9.48 -14.64
CA ILE A 281 12.31 9.73 -15.51
C ILE A 281 12.07 10.75 -16.64
N LYS A 282 10.82 11.00 -17.00
CA LYS A 282 10.44 11.98 -18.04
C LYS A 282 9.93 13.30 -17.45
N GLY A 283 9.82 13.39 -16.12
CA GLY A 283 9.45 14.64 -15.46
C GLY A 283 7.99 15.04 -15.65
N TYR A 284 7.07 14.08 -15.63
CA TYR A 284 5.63 14.35 -15.65
C TYR A 284 5.12 14.99 -14.36
N ASN A 285 6.01 15.13 -13.35
CA ASN A 285 5.71 15.71 -12.04
C ASN A 285 4.55 15.04 -11.32
N PHE A 286 4.46 13.73 -11.47
CA PHE A 286 3.46 12.95 -10.78
C PHE A 286 3.72 12.92 -9.27
N SER A 287 2.72 13.30 -8.48
CA SER A 287 2.75 13.21 -7.02
C SER A 287 1.74 12.17 -6.53
N TYR A 288 2.23 11.04 -6.02
CA TYR A 288 1.37 10.02 -5.42
C TYR A 288 0.58 10.56 -4.23
N GLY A 289 1.18 11.45 -3.43
CA GLY A 289 0.54 12.08 -2.28
C GLY A 289 -0.68 12.94 -2.63
N GLU A 290 -0.81 13.40 -3.88
CA GLU A 290 -1.98 14.18 -4.34
C GLU A 290 -3.16 13.31 -4.74
N ILE A 291 -2.92 12.05 -5.04
CA ILE A 291 -3.98 11.13 -5.49
C ILE A 291 -4.34 10.09 -4.43
N TRP A 292 -3.38 9.65 -3.63
CA TRP A 292 -3.53 8.58 -2.67
C TRP A 292 -4.73 8.80 -1.73
N HIS A 293 -5.71 7.89 -1.79
CA HIS A 293 -6.97 7.92 -1.03
C HIS A 293 -7.80 9.19 -1.25
N THR A 294 -7.76 9.76 -2.46
CA THR A 294 -8.54 10.95 -2.82
C THR A 294 -9.42 10.67 -4.02
N GLU A 295 -10.42 11.53 -4.28
CA GLU A 295 -11.24 11.50 -5.49
C GLU A 295 -10.47 11.70 -6.78
N ARG A 296 -9.18 12.07 -6.67
CA ARG A 296 -8.28 12.27 -7.81
C ARG A 296 -7.62 10.99 -8.30
N ASP A 297 -7.81 9.89 -7.58
CA ASP A 297 -7.28 8.57 -7.98
C ASP A 297 -8.11 7.98 -9.13
N LEU A 298 -7.92 8.56 -10.29
CA LEU A 298 -8.66 8.24 -11.51
C LEU A 298 -7.74 7.67 -12.58
N TYR A 299 -8.33 6.88 -13.49
CA TYR A 299 -7.65 6.34 -14.65
C TYR A 299 -6.91 7.42 -15.48
N THR A 300 -7.46 8.63 -15.57
CA THR A 300 -6.87 9.76 -16.30
C THR A 300 -5.53 10.25 -15.74
N LYS A 301 -5.16 9.82 -14.55
CA LYS A 301 -3.84 10.09 -13.94
C LYS A 301 -2.77 9.10 -14.34
N ASN A 302 -3.14 8.06 -15.06
CA ASN A 302 -2.18 7.09 -15.58
C ASN A 302 -1.30 7.69 -16.67
N ILE A 303 -0.09 7.16 -16.76
CA ILE A 303 0.90 7.49 -17.80
C ILE A 303 1.10 6.24 -18.66
N PRO A 304 0.44 6.13 -19.82
CA PRO A 304 0.39 4.88 -20.60
C PRO A 304 1.76 4.28 -20.91
N GLU A 305 2.72 5.10 -21.39
CA GLU A 305 4.06 4.61 -21.73
C GLU A 305 4.81 4.02 -20.52
N TYR A 306 4.55 4.56 -19.31
CA TYR A 306 5.12 4.03 -18.08
C TYR A 306 4.50 2.69 -17.73
N GLN A 307 3.20 2.51 -17.96
CA GLN A 307 2.51 1.26 -17.71
C GLN A 307 2.92 0.17 -18.70
N GLU A 308 3.07 0.50 -19.98
CA GLU A 308 3.58 -0.41 -21.01
C GLU A 308 4.98 -0.90 -20.66
N HIS A 309 5.89 0.02 -20.32
CA HIS A 309 7.24 -0.34 -19.89
C HIS A 309 7.21 -1.22 -18.61
N THR A 310 6.38 -0.88 -17.64
CA THR A 310 6.21 -1.65 -16.41
C THR A 310 5.78 -3.07 -16.70
N ALA A 311 4.81 -3.27 -17.60
CA ALA A 311 4.31 -4.59 -17.96
C ALA A 311 5.39 -5.45 -18.61
N VAL A 312 6.16 -4.87 -19.55
CA VAL A 312 7.24 -5.57 -20.25
C VAL A 312 8.37 -5.95 -19.28
N VAL A 313 8.81 -5.03 -18.44
CA VAL A 313 9.86 -5.30 -17.43
C VAL A 313 9.39 -6.38 -16.46
N THR A 314 8.16 -6.29 -15.97
CA THR A 314 7.57 -7.28 -15.06
C THR A 314 7.53 -8.67 -15.70
N ALA A 315 7.09 -8.75 -16.97
CA ALA A 315 7.05 -10.02 -17.70
C ALA A 315 8.45 -10.66 -17.85
N ILE A 316 9.44 -9.87 -18.25
CA ILE A 316 10.81 -10.35 -18.44
C ILE A 316 11.43 -10.84 -17.13
N VAL A 317 11.34 -10.00 -16.08
CA VAL A 317 12.00 -10.31 -14.80
C VAL A 317 11.33 -11.48 -14.10
N ALA A 318 9.99 -11.53 -14.07
CA ALA A 318 9.28 -12.65 -13.47
C ALA A 318 9.51 -13.96 -14.22
N LEU A 319 9.49 -13.95 -15.57
CA LEU A 319 9.82 -15.11 -16.39
C LEU A 319 11.27 -15.54 -16.18
N GLY A 320 12.19 -14.60 -16.06
CA GLY A 320 13.60 -14.87 -15.77
C GLY A 320 13.78 -15.59 -14.43
N VAL A 321 13.15 -15.09 -13.37
CA VAL A 321 13.16 -15.78 -12.05
C VAL A 321 12.51 -17.15 -12.13
N ALA A 322 11.39 -17.29 -12.85
CA ALA A 322 10.72 -18.58 -13.03
C ALA A 322 11.57 -19.61 -13.78
N ASN A 323 12.54 -19.16 -14.59
CA ASN A 323 13.41 -20.01 -15.41
C ASN A 323 14.75 -20.36 -14.75
N LEU A 324 15.06 -19.86 -13.56
CA LEU A 324 16.27 -20.27 -12.84
C LEU A 324 16.26 -21.78 -12.56
N ASP A 325 17.45 -22.43 -12.63
CA ASP A 325 17.59 -23.86 -12.31
C ASP A 325 17.55 -24.14 -10.80
N LYS A 326 17.83 -23.14 -9.99
CA LYS A 326 17.77 -23.17 -8.52
C LYS A 326 16.77 -22.12 -8.01
N GLN A 327 16.26 -22.29 -6.81
CA GLN A 327 15.54 -21.22 -6.14
C GLN A 327 16.49 -20.06 -5.80
N LEU A 328 15.95 -18.85 -5.73
CA LEU A 328 16.69 -17.68 -5.24
C LEU A 328 17.18 -17.93 -3.81
N SER A 329 18.43 -17.59 -3.55
CA SER A 329 18.99 -17.66 -2.20
C SER A 329 18.28 -16.68 -1.26
N ARG A 330 18.03 -17.10 -0.04
CA ARG A 330 17.49 -16.22 1.03
C ARG A 330 18.58 -15.65 1.93
N GLU A 331 19.85 -15.97 1.64
CA GLU A 331 20.99 -15.46 2.37
C GLU A 331 21.10 -13.94 2.25
N GLY A 332 21.36 -13.26 3.35
CA GLY A 332 21.53 -11.81 3.38
C GLY A 332 20.23 -11.00 3.21
N MET A 333 19.06 -11.63 3.20
CA MET A 333 17.77 -10.92 3.18
C MET A 333 17.56 -10.11 4.46
N TYR A 334 17.92 -10.70 5.59
CA TYR A 334 17.70 -10.12 6.90
C TYR A 334 19.02 -10.00 7.67
N LYS A 335 19.08 -9.03 8.59
CA LYS A 335 20.16 -8.94 9.60
C LYS A 335 19.97 -10.07 10.59
N GLU A 336 21.08 -10.66 10.99
CA GLU A 336 21.14 -11.60 12.11
C GLU A 336 20.76 -10.92 13.43
#